data_a155be9cc128cb12d4fb0ade87d0eeb5
#
_entry.id   a155be9cc128cb12d4fb0ade87d0eeb5
#
_cell.length_a   1.000
_cell.length_b   1.000
_cell.length_c   1.000
_cell.angle_alpha   90.00
_cell.angle_beta   90.00
_cell.angle_gamma   90.00
#
_symmetry.space_group_name_H-M   'P 1'
#
loop_
_entity.id
_entity.type
_entity.pdbx_description
1 polymer ?
#
loop_
_entity_poly.entity_id
_entity_poly.type
_entity_poly.pdbx_seq_one_letter_code
_entity_poly.pdbx_strand_id
1 'polypeptide(L)' 'YRGAEYVIDFLPKVKLEVAVSDKILKTVVGAIEKSAATGKIGDGKIFVMSLDEVKRIRTGETGEDAL' A
#
# COMPACT_ATOMS: atom_id res chain seq x y z
N TYR A 1 -28.37 -14.84 19.25
CA TYR A 1 -27.83 -15.25 19.60
C TYR A 1 -27.93 -15.24 20.70
N ARG A 2 -28.14 -15.63 21.08
CA ARG A 2 -28.16 -15.71 21.88
C ARG A 2 -27.39 -15.86 22.57
N GLY A 3 -27.27 -16.14 22.87
CA GLY A 3 -26.31 -16.23 23.88
C GLY A 3 -24.92 -15.86 23.50
N ALA A 4 -24.62 -15.85 22.30
CA ALA A 4 -23.31 -15.43 21.86
C ALA A 4 -23.35 -14.00 21.37
N GLU A 5 -22.53 -13.18 21.94
CA GLU A 5 -22.35 -11.84 21.46
C GLU A 5 -21.04 -11.74 20.72
N TYR A 6 -21.12 -11.29 19.52
CA TYR A 6 -19.93 -11.04 18.74
C TYR A 6 -19.63 -9.57 18.80
N VAL A 7 -18.56 -9.23 19.49
CA VAL A 7 -18.06 -7.88 19.47
C VAL A 7 -17.03 -7.81 18.37
N ILE A 8 -17.34 -7.06 17.33
CA ILE A 8 -16.39 -6.88 16.25
C ILE A 8 -15.74 -5.52 16.43
N ASP A 9 -14.46 -5.56 16.72
CA ASP A 9 -13.68 -4.35 16.87
C ASP A 9 -13.08 -4.01 15.53
N PHE A 10 -13.54 -2.90 14.98
CA PHE A 10 -12.96 -2.39 13.75
C PHE A 10 -11.95 -1.31 14.13
N LEU A 11 -10.69 -1.64 13.99
CA LEU A 11 -9.64 -0.66 14.20
C LEU A 11 -9.43 0.08 12.88
N PRO A 12 -9.51 1.40 12.91
CA PRO A 12 -9.23 2.16 11.70
C PRO A 12 -7.84 1.85 11.17
N LYS A 13 -7.76 1.59 9.89
CA LYS A 13 -6.51 1.31 9.21
C LYS A 13 -6.40 2.21 8.00
N VAL A 14 -5.20 2.53 7.63
CA VAL A 14 -4.95 3.29 6.43
C VAL A 14 -4.28 2.36 5.43
N LYS A 15 -4.83 2.30 4.23
CA LYS A 15 -4.22 1.58 3.14
C LYS A 15 -3.65 2.60 2.17
N LEU A 16 -2.35 2.49 1.91
CA LEU A 16 -1.66 3.36 0.98
C LEU A 16 -1.25 2.54 -0.23
N GLU A 17 -1.61 3.02 -1.40
CA GLU A 17 -1.23 2.36 -2.65
C GLU A 17 -0.35 3.32 -3.45
N VAL A 18 0.82 2.86 -3.82
CA VAL A 18 1.80 3.67 -4.52
C VAL A 18 2.33 2.87 -5.70
N ALA A 19 2.16 3.40 -6.90
CA ALA A 19 2.70 2.79 -8.10
C ALA A 19 3.99 3.52 -8.47
N VAL A 20 5.06 2.77 -8.58
CA VAL A 20 6.38 3.35 -8.83
C VAL A 20 7.13 2.53 -9.87
N SER A 21 8.12 3.14 -10.49
CA SER A 21 9.03 2.44 -11.38
C SER A 21 9.88 1.47 -10.57
N ASP A 22 10.23 0.34 -11.17
CA ASP A 22 11.13 -0.62 -10.54
C ASP A 22 12.45 0.01 -10.11
N LYS A 23 12.89 1.01 -10.82
CA LYS A 23 14.18 1.66 -10.56
C LYS A 23 14.25 2.28 -9.17
N ILE A 24 13.12 2.75 -8.65
CA ILE A 24 13.08 3.44 -7.36
C ILE A 24 12.33 2.64 -6.30
N LEU A 25 11.95 1.41 -6.60
CA LEU A 25 11.15 0.60 -5.69
C LEU A 25 11.80 0.48 -4.32
N LYS A 26 13.07 0.11 -4.27
CA LYS A 26 13.74 -0.07 -2.99
C LYS A 26 13.81 1.21 -2.18
N THR A 27 14.03 2.32 -2.87
CA THR A 27 14.10 3.63 -2.22
C THR A 27 12.73 3.99 -1.62
N VAL A 28 11.66 3.71 -2.36
CA VAL A 28 10.31 4.03 -1.89
C VAL A 28 9.94 3.14 -0.72
N VAL A 29 10.20 1.84 -0.79
CA VAL A 29 9.90 0.92 0.31
C VAL A 29 10.67 1.35 1.56
N GLY A 30 11.94 1.67 1.42
CA GLY A 30 12.74 2.14 2.54
C GLY A 30 12.24 3.42 3.16
N ALA A 31 11.79 4.36 2.31
CA ALA A 31 11.26 5.63 2.79
C ALA A 31 9.97 5.44 3.58
N ILE A 32 9.07 4.58 3.06
CA ILE A 32 7.82 4.29 3.74
C ILE A 32 8.08 3.60 5.07
N GLU A 33 8.96 2.61 5.05
CA GLU A 33 9.30 1.87 6.25
C GLU A 33 9.85 2.81 7.33
N LYS A 34 10.78 3.66 6.95
CA LYS A 34 11.40 4.60 7.88
C LYS A 34 10.39 5.58 8.46
N SER A 35 9.48 6.07 7.61
CA SER A 35 8.48 7.05 8.03
C SER A 35 7.41 6.45 8.91
N ALA A 36 7.06 5.20 8.68
CA ALA A 36 5.97 4.55 9.40
C ALA A 36 6.41 3.82 10.65
N ALA A 37 7.70 3.56 10.79
CA ALA A 37 8.21 2.76 11.91
C ALA A 37 8.14 3.53 13.22
N THR A 38 7.47 2.95 14.19
CA THR A 38 7.44 3.50 15.56
C THR A 38 8.09 2.53 16.55
N GLY A 39 8.36 1.30 16.09
CA GLY A 39 8.86 0.23 16.93
C GLY A 39 7.78 -0.44 17.76
N LYS A 40 6.54 -0.08 17.53
CA LYS A 40 5.41 -0.62 18.27
C LYS A 40 4.56 -1.51 17.38
N ILE A 41 3.76 -2.35 18.03
CA ILE A 41 2.80 -3.18 17.32
C ILE A 41 1.82 -2.24 16.62
N GLY A 42 1.51 -2.53 15.37
CA GLY A 42 0.57 -1.73 14.60
C GLY A 42 1.22 -0.85 13.55
N ASP A 43 2.53 -0.90 13.41
CA ASP A 43 3.23 -0.13 12.38
C ASP A 43 2.81 -0.53 10.97
N GLY A 44 2.33 -1.76 10.80
CA GLY A 44 1.77 -2.17 9.53
C GLY A 44 2.70 -3.04 8.71
N LYS A 45 2.30 -3.23 7.47
CA LYS A 45 3.03 -4.10 6.54
C LYS A 45 3.09 -3.43 5.18
N ILE A 46 4.10 -3.81 4.42
CA ILE A 46 4.26 -3.35 3.05
C ILE A 46 4.16 -4.59 2.15
N PHE A 47 3.24 -4.54 1.20
CA PHE A 47 3.13 -5.58 0.19
C PHE A 47 3.60 -4.99 -1.13
N VAL A 48 4.48 -5.71 -1.81
CA VAL A 48 5.00 -5.30 -3.10
C VAL A 48 4.48 -6.25 -4.15
N MET A 49 3.86 -5.72 -5.17
CA MET A 49 3.29 -6.52 -6.24
C MET A 49 3.64 -5.90 -7.57
N SER A 50 3.82 -6.75 -8.57
CA SER A 50 4.04 -6.28 -9.91
C SER A 50 2.71 -5.87 -10.54
N LEU A 51 2.75 -4.80 -11.32
CA LEU A 51 1.60 -4.38 -12.10
C LEU A 51 1.83 -4.85 -13.53
N ASP A 52 0.83 -5.51 -14.11
CA ASP A 52 0.93 -5.97 -15.48
C ASP A 52 0.91 -4.81 -16.45
N GLU A 53 0.10 -3.81 -16.14
CA GLU A 53 -0.06 -2.67 -17.03
C GLU A 53 -0.46 -1.44 -16.23
N VAL A 54 0.06 -0.30 -16.64
CA VAL A 54 -0.36 1.00 -16.12
C VAL A 54 -0.74 1.85 -17.32
N LYS A 55 -1.88 2.50 -17.26
CA LYS A 55 -2.34 3.33 -18.36
C LYS A 55 -2.92 4.62 -17.82
N ARG A 56 -2.46 5.74 -18.37
CA ARG A 56 -3.03 7.02 -18.02
C ARG A 56 -4.21 7.29 -18.95
N ILE A 57 -5.38 7.45 -18.38
CA ILE A 57 -6.60 7.54 -19.16
C ILE A 57 -6.60 8.76 -20.08
N ARG A 58 -6.18 9.91 -19.55
CA ARG A 58 -6.25 11.15 -20.33
C ARG A 58 -5.36 11.13 -21.56
N THR A 59 -4.16 10.57 -21.46
CA THR A 59 -3.17 10.64 -22.54
C THR A 59 -3.01 9.33 -23.29
N GLY A 60 -3.46 8.21 -22.69
CA GLY A 60 -3.24 6.89 -23.26
C GLY A 60 -1.84 6.36 -23.07
N GLU A 61 -0.99 7.08 -22.36
CA GLU A 61 0.36 6.60 -22.08
C GLU A 61 0.31 5.34 -21.25
N THR A 62 1.30 4.48 -21.45
CA THR A 62 1.38 3.19 -20.75
C THR A 62 2.76 3.01 -20.17
N GLY A 63 2.88 2.01 -19.27
CA GLY A 63 4.15 1.68 -18.66
C GLY A 63 4.69 2.79 -17.80
N GLU A 64 6.00 2.97 -17.82
CA GLU A 64 6.63 3.98 -16.96
C GLU A 64 6.20 5.39 -17.33
N ASP A 65 5.84 5.63 -18.56
CA ASP A 65 5.35 6.95 -18.98
C ASP A 65 4.02 7.31 -18.33
N ALA A 66 3.31 6.32 -17.82
CA ALA A 66 2.02 6.52 -17.16
C ALA A 66 2.12 6.68 -15.65
N LEU A 67 3.30 6.51 -15.12
CA LEU A 67 3.52 6.63 -13.67
C LEU A 67 3.63 8.07 -13.21
#